data_75ffed9f1d3e7ecc6a07a9eed2e5fae7
#
_entry.id   75ffed9f1d3e7ecc6a07a9eed2e5fae7
#
_cell.length_a   1.000
_cell.length_b   1.000
_cell.length_c   1.000
_cell.angle_alpha   90.00
_cell.angle_beta   90.00
_cell.angle_gamma   90.00
#
_symmetry.space_group_name_H-M   'P 1'
#
loop_
_entity.id
_entity.type
_entity.pdbx_description
1 polymer ?
#
loop_
_entity_poly.entity_id
_entity_poly.type
_entity_poly.pdbx_seq_one_letter_code
_entity_poly.pdbx_strand_id
1 'polypeptide(L)'
;MRRYRSVLFLLAVPLLALLACRQEKAAVTTISAQPPEKYVALTFDDGPWPGTTECLLDGLAERDVKATFFLIGEQIGAMEDTVRRMAEEGHQIGNHTYTHMDLSRGDAAERLHEVEETDALLTELLGEGTYWLRPPWGFMAEETAREISVPMVYWSLDTEDWRRLDADEVEREILDNVRDGDIILMHDPYATSVEAALRAIDELRGQGYRFVTLEELFARKGVEPRPGTLYIRPDEVKSSSADQ
;
A
#
# COMPACT_ATOMS: atom_id res chain seq x y z
N MET A 1 108.97 8.14 -24.96
CA MET A 1 107.75 8.94 -24.97
C MET A 1 106.83 8.51 -26.13
N ARG A 2 105.88 7.62 -25.89
CA ARG A 2 104.87 7.16 -26.90
C ARG A 2 103.53 7.17 -26.27
N ARG A 3 102.66 8.04 -26.78
CA ARG A 3 101.30 8.17 -26.37
C ARG A 3 100.43 7.07 -27.07
N TYR A 4 99.82 6.24 -26.37
CA TYR A 4 98.79 5.35 -26.92
C TYR A 4 97.39 5.96 -26.74
N ARG A 5 96.73 6.20 -27.86
CA ARG A 5 95.33 6.59 -27.92
C ARG A 5 94.44 5.30 -27.85
N SER A 6 93.72 5.16 -26.84
CA SER A 6 92.70 4.10 -26.73
C SER A 6 91.41 4.59 -27.41
N VAL A 7 90.98 3.85 -28.41
CA VAL A 7 89.72 4.05 -29.08
C VAL A 7 88.66 3.21 -28.32
N LEU A 8 87.69 3.92 -27.77
CA LEU A 8 86.54 3.31 -27.08
C LEU A 8 85.46 3.02 -28.10
N PHE A 9 85.17 1.75 -28.35
CA PHE A 9 84.02 1.27 -29.13
C PHE A 9 82.78 1.30 -28.26
N LEU A 10 81.88 2.19 -28.54
CA LEU A 10 80.53 2.17 -27.95
C LEU A 10 79.66 1.19 -28.71
N LEU A 11 79.37 0.05 -28.08
CA LEU A 11 78.34 -0.86 -28.55
C LEU A 11 76.95 -0.36 -28.12
N ALA A 12 76.20 0.13 -29.09
CA ALA A 12 74.79 0.45 -28.90
C ALA A 12 73.97 -0.81 -28.86
N VAL A 13 73.36 -1.10 -27.71
CA VAL A 13 72.38 -2.14 -27.57
C VAL A 13 70.99 -1.56 -27.85
N PRO A 14 70.23 -2.06 -28.80
CA PRO A 14 68.86 -1.56 -29.00
C PRO A 14 67.95 -2.12 -27.88
N LEU A 15 67.40 -1.25 -27.07
CA LEU A 15 66.38 -1.57 -26.06
C LEU A 15 65.07 -1.83 -26.79
N LEU A 16 64.73 -3.10 -27.00
CA LEU A 16 63.41 -3.55 -27.42
C LEU A 16 62.45 -3.32 -26.25
N ALA A 17 61.70 -2.23 -26.33
CA ALA A 17 60.57 -1.99 -25.44
C ALA A 17 59.42 -2.95 -25.81
N LEU A 18 59.27 -4.03 -25.08
CA LEU A 18 58.05 -4.86 -25.07
C LEU A 18 56.91 -4.05 -24.48
N LEU A 19 56.08 -3.44 -25.32
CA LEU A 19 54.74 -2.94 -24.92
C LEU A 19 53.88 -4.16 -24.62
N ALA A 20 53.83 -4.57 -23.36
CA ALA A 20 52.82 -5.48 -22.87
C ALA A 20 51.48 -4.72 -22.83
N CYS A 21 50.64 -4.92 -23.86
CA CYS A 21 49.29 -4.45 -23.91
C CYS A 21 48.50 -5.23 -22.81
N ARG A 22 48.40 -4.63 -21.62
CA ARG A 22 47.49 -5.09 -20.59
C ARG A 22 46.07 -4.78 -21.05
N GLN A 23 45.40 -5.77 -21.64
CA GLN A 23 43.94 -5.74 -21.76
C GLN A 23 43.35 -5.78 -20.35
N GLU A 24 43.02 -4.64 -19.81
CA GLU A 24 42.08 -4.56 -18.71
C GLU A 24 40.72 -5.12 -19.20
N LYS A 25 40.43 -6.34 -18.83
CA LYS A 25 39.07 -6.86 -18.90
C LYS A 25 38.24 -5.98 -17.98
N ALA A 26 37.53 -5.01 -18.56
CA ALA A 26 36.46 -4.32 -17.87
C ALA A 26 35.49 -5.41 -17.40
N ALA A 27 35.46 -5.64 -16.09
CA ALA A 27 34.42 -6.44 -15.46
C ALA A 27 33.11 -5.72 -15.76
N VAL A 28 32.35 -6.22 -16.72
CA VAL A 28 30.95 -5.83 -16.89
C VAL A 28 30.24 -6.34 -15.64
N THR A 29 30.12 -5.46 -14.65
CA THR A 29 29.21 -5.69 -13.54
C THR A 29 27.81 -5.73 -14.15
N THR A 30 27.29 -6.91 -14.43
CA THR A 30 25.88 -7.10 -14.68
C THR A 30 25.17 -6.64 -13.42
N ILE A 31 24.64 -5.42 -13.45
CA ILE A 31 23.64 -4.97 -12.51
C ILE A 31 22.49 -5.94 -12.76
N SER A 32 22.34 -6.94 -11.90
CA SER A 32 21.14 -7.75 -11.84
C SER A 32 20.01 -6.75 -11.53
N ALA A 33 19.23 -6.42 -12.54
CA ALA A 33 18.04 -5.62 -12.32
C ALA A 33 17.19 -6.42 -11.32
N GLN A 34 17.03 -5.89 -10.12
CA GLN A 34 16.07 -6.47 -9.18
C GLN A 34 14.71 -6.48 -9.90
N PRO A 35 13.92 -7.54 -9.74
CA PRO A 35 12.57 -7.53 -10.29
C PRO A 35 11.85 -6.27 -9.78
N PRO A 36 10.99 -5.65 -10.61
CA PRO A 36 10.26 -4.48 -10.20
C PRO A 36 9.51 -4.78 -8.90
N GLU A 37 9.59 -3.85 -7.95
CA GLU A 37 8.85 -3.97 -6.69
C GLU A 37 7.36 -4.00 -6.98
N LYS A 38 6.66 -4.90 -6.31
CA LYS A 38 5.20 -5.01 -6.37
C LYS A 38 4.62 -4.29 -5.17
N TYR A 39 3.61 -3.47 -5.39
CA TYR A 39 2.96 -2.69 -4.34
C TYR A 39 1.51 -3.11 -4.16
N VAL A 40 1.07 -3.28 -2.93
CA VAL A 40 -0.32 -3.60 -2.58
C VAL A 40 -0.75 -2.79 -1.37
N ALA A 41 -2.04 -2.50 -1.26
CA ALA A 41 -2.62 -1.90 -0.07
C ALA A 41 -3.45 -2.94 0.68
N LEU A 42 -3.08 -3.19 1.95
CA LEU A 42 -3.99 -3.85 2.89
C LEU A 42 -4.96 -2.82 3.42
N THR A 43 -6.23 -3.13 3.37
CA THR A 43 -7.30 -2.26 3.85
C THR A 43 -8.21 -3.01 4.79
N PHE A 44 -8.56 -2.37 5.90
CA PHE A 44 -9.38 -2.97 6.95
C PHE A 44 -10.62 -2.13 7.17
N ASP A 45 -11.79 -2.76 7.11
CA ASP A 45 -13.09 -2.14 7.31
C ASP A 45 -13.67 -2.49 8.69
N ASP A 46 -14.69 -1.77 9.11
CA ASP A 46 -15.53 -2.00 10.30
C ASP A 46 -14.86 -1.70 11.66
N GLY A 47 -13.62 -1.23 11.67
CA GLY A 47 -12.95 -0.79 12.91
C GLY A 47 -13.38 0.61 13.38
N PRO A 48 -12.81 1.07 14.53
CA PRO A 48 -11.91 0.34 15.41
C PRO A 48 -12.67 -0.68 16.29
N TRP A 49 -12.08 -1.86 16.53
CA TRP A 49 -12.68 -2.89 17.36
C TRP A 49 -11.79 -3.27 18.55
N PRO A 50 -12.31 -3.26 19.80
CA PRO A 50 -11.50 -3.51 20.98
C PRO A 50 -10.75 -4.84 20.96
N GLY A 51 -9.44 -4.79 21.19
CA GLY A 51 -8.56 -5.96 21.27
C GLY A 51 -8.02 -6.42 19.92
N THR A 52 -8.84 -6.55 18.90
CA THR A 52 -8.39 -7.02 17.56
C THR A 52 -7.66 -5.94 16.80
N THR A 53 -8.18 -4.72 16.77
CA THR A 53 -7.52 -3.59 16.11
C THR A 53 -6.17 -3.28 16.75
N GLU A 54 -6.07 -3.27 18.08
CA GLU A 54 -4.78 -3.07 18.76
C GLU A 54 -3.79 -4.20 18.47
N CYS A 55 -4.24 -5.47 18.45
CA CYS A 55 -3.39 -6.58 18.06
C CYS A 55 -2.90 -6.46 16.60
N LEU A 56 -3.75 -5.98 15.70
CA LEU A 56 -3.36 -5.74 14.31
C LEU A 56 -2.29 -4.63 14.23
N LEU A 57 -2.47 -3.52 14.93
CA LEU A 57 -1.51 -2.42 14.97
C LEU A 57 -0.16 -2.88 15.52
N ASP A 58 -0.14 -3.67 16.61
CA ASP A 58 1.09 -4.25 17.16
C ASP A 58 1.80 -5.10 16.11
N GLY A 59 1.07 -5.98 15.44
CA GLY A 59 1.62 -6.85 14.40
C GLY A 59 2.13 -6.11 13.16
N LEU A 60 1.45 -5.03 12.75
CA LEU A 60 1.89 -4.17 11.65
C LEU A 60 3.16 -3.38 12.03
N ALA A 61 3.21 -2.85 13.26
CA ALA A 61 4.37 -2.13 13.79
C ALA A 61 5.62 -3.03 13.85
N GLU A 62 5.50 -4.28 14.35
CA GLU A 62 6.58 -5.26 14.37
C GLU A 62 7.18 -5.53 12.99
N ARG A 63 6.38 -5.39 11.93
CA ARG A 63 6.75 -5.64 10.54
C ARG A 63 7.12 -4.37 9.77
N ASP A 64 7.02 -3.19 10.38
CA ASP A 64 7.17 -1.90 9.72
C ASP A 64 6.32 -1.82 8.44
N VAL A 65 5.01 -2.13 8.58
CA VAL A 65 4.02 -2.14 7.49
C VAL A 65 2.94 -1.13 7.79
N LYS A 66 2.54 -0.38 6.75
CA LYS A 66 1.41 0.56 6.82
C LYS A 66 0.21 -0.02 6.08
N ALA A 67 -0.98 0.32 6.57
CA ALA A 67 -2.26 -0.11 6.02
C ALA A 67 -3.22 1.08 5.94
N THR A 68 -4.41 0.86 5.40
CA THR A 68 -5.50 1.83 5.42
C THR A 68 -6.68 1.25 6.20
N PHE A 69 -7.25 2.04 7.10
CA PHE A 69 -8.39 1.66 7.94
C PHE A 69 -9.60 2.51 7.59
N PHE A 70 -10.72 1.88 7.25
CA PHE A 70 -12.01 2.53 7.01
C PHE A 70 -12.86 2.38 8.25
N LEU A 71 -13.03 3.47 9.00
CA LEU A 71 -13.60 3.45 10.32
C LEU A 71 -15.10 3.77 10.31
N ILE A 72 -15.86 3.04 11.12
CA ILE A 72 -17.27 3.33 11.43
C ILE A 72 -17.33 4.45 12.48
N GLY A 73 -18.00 5.54 12.15
CA GLY A 73 -18.02 6.76 12.99
C GLY A 73 -18.47 6.51 14.43
N GLU A 74 -19.55 5.77 14.65
CA GLU A 74 -20.09 5.48 15.99
C GLU A 74 -19.12 4.73 16.90
N GLN A 75 -18.12 4.05 16.35
CA GLN A 75 -17.13 3.29 17.11
C GLN A 75 -15.93 4.17 17.53
N ILE A 76 -15.67 5.28 16.86
CA ILE A 76 -14.50 6.14 17.07
C ILE A 76 -14.46 6.66 18.51
N GLY A 77 -15.58 7.19 19.02
CA GLY A 77 -15.62 7.84 20.34
C GLY A 77 -15.23 6.94 21.51
N ALA A 78 -15.43 5.62 21.40
CA ALA A 78 -15.02 4.66 22.41
C ALA A 78 -13.53 4.28 22.32
N MET A 79 -12.86 4.60 21.21
CA MET A 79 -11.51 4.14 20.88
C MET A 79 -10.63 5.26 20.29
N GLU A 80 -10.82 6.50 20.70
CA GLU A 80 -10.06 7.66 20.21
C GLU A 80 -8.54 7.46 20.29
N ASP A 81 -8.04 6.90 21.38
CA ASP A 81 -6.60 6.66 21.56
C ASP A 81 -6.07 5.66 20.52
N THR A 82 -6.84 4.65 20.16
CA THR A 82 -6.48 3.68 19.10
C THR A 82 -6.48 4.36 17.73
N VAL A 83 -7.46 5.20 17.43
CA VAL A 83 -7.52 5.96 16.16
C VAL A 83 -6.36 6.96 16.06
N ARG A 84 -6.02 7.67 17.15
CA ARG A 84 -4.82 8.53 17.18
C ARG A 84 -3.55 7.73 16.94
N ARG A 85 -3.42 6.56 17.58
CA ARG A 85 -2.29 5.63 17.38
C ARG A 85 -2.15 5.21 15.93
N MET A 86 -3.26 4.86 15.25
CA MET A 86 -3.23 4.52 13.81
C MET A 86 -2.58 5.64 12.99
N ALA A 87 -3.01 6.89 13.20
CA ALA A 87 -2.48 8.04 12.48
C ALA A 87 -1.01 8.34 12.84
N GLU A 88 -0.65 8.28 14.12
CA GLU A 88 0.72 8.49 14.60
C GLU A 88 1.70 7.43 14.06
N GLU A 89 1.25 6.20 13.91
CA GLU A 89 2.03 5.13 13.30
C GLU A 89 2.10 5.22 11.77
N GLY A 90 1.39 6.19 11.14
CA GLY A 90 1.46 6.47 9.70
C GLY A 90 0.55 5.59 8.86
N HIS A 91 -0.49 5.02 9.44
CA HIS A 91 -1.57 4.39 8.69
C HIS A 91 -2.48 5.47 8.09
N GLN A 92 -3.09 5.15 6.97
CA GLN A 92 -4.13 6.01 6.38
C GLN A 92 -5.47 5.69 7.04
N ILE A 93 -6.21 6.75 7.39
CA ILE A 93 -7.56 6.63 7.92
C ILE A 93 -8.55 7.06 6.84
N GLY A 94 -9.60 6.28 6.69
CA GLY A 94 -10.72 6.53 5.80
C GLY A 94 -12.05 6.44 6.54
N ASN A 95 -13.09 6.86 5.84
CA ASN A 95 -14.46 6.95 6.32
C ASN A 95 -15.25 5.72 5.84
N HIS A 96 -15.96 5.05 6.78
CA HIS A 96 -16.85 3.91 6.47
C HIS A 96 -18.30 4.18 6.87
N THR A 97 -18.73 5.45 6.81
CA THR A 97 -20.01 6.01 7.30
C THR A 97 -20.13 5.99 8.82
N TYR A 98 -21.16 6.64 9.35
CA TYR A 98 -21.33 6.77 10.79
C TYR A 98 -21.88 5.51 11.43
N THR A 99 -22.97 4.93 10.87
CA THR A 99 -23.62 3.71 11.39
C THR A 99 -23.42 2.47 10.51
N HIS A 100 -22.48 2.53 9.56
CA HIS A 100 -22.32 1.50 8.54
C HIS A 100 -23.56 1.38 7.63
N MET A 101 -24.15 2.55 7.25
CA MET A 101 -25.36 2.61 6.43
C MET A 101 -25.09 2.22 4.97
N ASP A 102 -26.05 1.44 4.39
CA ASP A 102 -26.09 1.19 2.94
C ASP A 102 -26.38 2.49 2.16
N LEU A 103 -25.36 3.06 1.51
CA LEU A 103 -25.47 4.32 0.78
C LEU A 103 -26.24 4.23 -0.55
N SER A 104 -26.83 3.08 -0.88
CA SER A 104 -27.81 2.93 -1.97
C SER A 104 -29.25 3.07 -1.50
N ARG A 105 -29.51 3.16 -0.19
CA ARG A 105 -30.85 3.17 0.43
C ARG A 105 -31.05 4.44 1.24
N GLY A 106 -32.31 4.69 1.64
CA GLY A 106 -32.68 5.91 2.35
C GLY A 106 -32.74 7.13 1.44
N ASP A 107 -32.92 8.32 2.03
CA ASP A 107 -32.87 9.57 1.24
C ASP A 107 -31.43 10.12 1.10
N ALA A 108 -31.27 11.06 0.17
CA ALA A 108 -29.95 11.61 -0.13
C ALA A 108 -29.34 12.39 1.06
N ALA A 109 -30.17 13.06 1.86
CA ALA A 109 -29.71 13.83 3.01
C ALA A 109 -29.20 12.90 4.13
N GLU A 110 -29.91 11.78 4.39
CA GLU A 110 -29.48 10.78 5.35
C GLU A 110 -28.13 10.16 4.95
N ARG A 111 -27.98 9.78 3.68
CA ARG A 111 -26.70 9.20 3.18
C ARG A 111 -25.53 10.16 3.28
N LEU A 112 -25.74 11.43 2.94
CA LEU A 112 -24.68 12.45 3.07
C LEU A 112 -24.35 12.73 4.52
N HIS A 113 -25.35 12.79 5.40
CA HIS A 113 -25.14 12.98 6.84
C HIS A 113 -24.26 11.89 7.46
N GLU A 114 -24.47 10.64 7.09
CA GLU A 114 -23.64 9.49 7.51
C GLU A 114 -22.14 9.68 7.19
N VAL A 115 -21.86 10.23 6.01
CA VAL A 115 -20.46 10.50 5.60
C VAL A 115 -19.93 11.75 6.30
N GLU A 116 -20.69 12.84 6.32
CA GLU A 116 -20.29 14.12 6.90
C GLU A 116 -20.03 14.03 8.42
N GLU A 117 -20.86 13.26 9.15
CA GLU A 117 -20.70 13.08 10.58
C GLU A 117 -19.40 12.36 10.92
N THR A 118 -19.06 11.32 10.17
CA THR A 118 -17.78 10.60 10.36
C THR A 118 -16.59 11.49 9.98
N ASP A 119 -16.67 12.24 8.88
CA ASP A 119 -15.61 13.17 8.48
C ASP A 119 -15.40 14.27 9.53
N ALA A 120 -16.46 14.79 10.14
CA ALA A 120 -16.38 15.77 11.21
C ALA A 120 -15.67 15.21 12.45
N LEU A 121 -15.99 13.97 12.85
CA LEU A 121 -15.32 13.30 13.96
C LEU A 121 -13.83 13.06 13.67
N LEU A 122 -13.50 12.58 12.50
CA LEU A 122 -12.10 12.35 12.11
C LEU A 122 -11.33 13.67 12.05
N THR A 123 -11.95 14.74 11.55
CA THR A 123 -11.35 16.09 11.52
C THR A 123 -11.14 16.64 12.94
N GLU A 124 -12.10 16.48 13.85
CA GLU A 124 -11.95 16.88 15.25
C GLU A 124 -10.81 16.12 15.93
N LEU A 125 -10.69 14.82 15.67
CA LEU A 125 -9.75 13.92 16.35
C LEU A 125 -8.32 14.03 15.80
N LEU A 126 -8.17 14.11 14.49
CA LEU A 126 -6.90 13.97 13.77
C LEU A 126 -6.46 15.24 13.01
N GLY A 127 -7.36 16.22 12.88
CA GLY A 127 -7.12 17.45 12.11
C GLY A 127 -7.63 17.39 10.69
N GLU A 128 -7.44 18.49 9.95
CA GLU A 128 -7.83 18.59 8.55
C GLU A 128 -7.09 17.57 7.69
N GLY A 129 -7.83 16.85 6.87
CA GLY A 129 -7.29 15.81 5.99
C GLY A 129 -8.29 15.40 4.91
N THR A 130 -7.87 14.51 4.03
CA THR A 130 -8.76 13.88 3.05
C THR A 130 -9.02 12.45 3.50
N TYR A 131 -10.17 12.23 4.12
CA TYR A 131 -10.59 10.91 4.56
C TYR A 131 -11.34 10.22 3.41
N TRP A 132 -10.65 9.32 2.70
CA TRP A 132 -11.26 8.60 1.58
C TRP A 132 -12.46 7.80 2.06
N LEU A 133 -13.51 7.72 1.23
CA LEU A 133 -14.72 6.98 1.56
C LEU A 133 -14.66 5.56 0.97
N ARG A 134 -14.96 4.57 1.79
CA ARG A 134 -15.38 3.25 1.32
C ARG A 134 -16.84 3.05 1.68
N PRO A 135 -17.73 2.91 0.67
CA PRO A 135 -19.15 2.63 0.94
C PRO A 135 -19.32 1.26 1.58
N PRO A 136 -20.11 1.13 2.66
CA PRO A 136 -20.45 -0.16 3.25
C PRO A 136 -21.00 -1.15 2.20
N TRP A 137 -20.58 -2.41 2.28
CA TRP A 137 -20.85 -3.49 1.30
C TRP A 137 -20.55 -3.12 -0.16
N GLY A 138 -19.92 -2.01 -0.41
CA GLY A 138 -19.72 -1.48 -1.75
C GLY A 138 -20.98 -0.89 -2.38
N PHE A 139 -22.03 -0.59 -1.64
CA PHE A 139 -23.27 -0.04 -2.17
C PHE A 139 -23.28 1.50 -2.12
N MET A 140 -23.58 2.12 -3.26
CA MET A 140 -23.59 3.57 -3.41
C MET A 140 -24.64 3.98 -4.43
N ALA A 141 -25.53 4.91 -4.05
CA ALA A 141 -26.40 5.56 -5.01
C ALA A 141 -25.60 6.55 -5.88
N GLU A 142 -25.87 6.56 -7.18
CA GLU A 142 -25.15 7.41 -8.13
C GLU A 142 -25.29 8.91 -7.79
N GLU A 143 -26.46 9.33 -7.34
CA GLU A 143 -26.72 10.70 -6.89
C GLU A 143 -25.86 11.08 -5.67
N THR A 144 -25.72 10.18 -4.69
CA THR A 144 -24.85 10.40 -3.52
C THR A 144 -23.38 10.46 -3.93
N ALA A 145 -22.94 9.58 -4.82
CA ALA A 145 -21.56 9.56 -5.32
C ALA A 145 -21.14 10.90 -5.97
N ARG A 146 -22.09 11.62 -6.59
CA ARG A 146 -21.81 12.94 -7.21
C ARG A 146 -21.58 14.06 -6.18
N GLU A 147 -22.12 13.92 -4.98
CA GLU A 147 -21.99 14.89 -3.90
C GLU A 147 -20.73 14.65 -3.05
N ILE A 148 -20.13 13.45 -3.13
CA ILE A 148 -18.92 13.11 -2.37
C ILE A 148 -17.72 13.89 -2.92
N SER A 149 -17.08 14.65 -2.03
CA SER A 149 -15.96 15.53 -2.37
C SER A 149 -14.58 14.93 -2.17
N VAL A 150 -14.51 13.63 -1.80
CA VAL A 150 -13.29 12.86 -1.60
C VAL A 150 -13.21 11.69 -2.57
N PRO A 151 -12.01 11.08 -2.78
CA PRO A 151 -11.91 9.83 -3.52
C PRO A 151 -12.66 8.71 -2.81
N MET A 152 -13.28 7.84 -3.59
CA MET A 152 -13.94 6.65 -3.09
C MET A 152 -13.22 5.40 -3.56
N VAL A 153 -13.23 4.35 -2.75
CA VAL A 153 -12.51 3.13 -3.09
C VAL A 153 -13.30 1.88 -2.74
N TYR A 154 -13.25 0.93 -3.67
CA TYR A 154 -13.63 -0.48 -3.47
C TYR A 154 -12.40 -1.30 -3.10
N TRP A 155 -12.35 -2.50 -3.62
CA TRP A 155 -11.26 -3.45 -3.54
C TRP A 155 -11.14 -4.21 -4.85
N SER A 156 -9.98 -4.74 -5.12
CA SER A 156 -9.72 -5.61 -6.26
C SER A 156 -9.53 -7.08 -5.84
N LEU A 157 -9.28 -7.31 -4.56
CA LEU A 157 -9.22 -8.64 -3.98
C LEU A 157 -10.09 -8.67 -2.71
N ASP A 158 -11.17 -9.44 -2.76
CA ASP A 158 -12.04 -9.73 -1.63
C ASP A 158 -11.58 -11.03 -0.98
N THR A 159 -11.18 -10.97 0.27
CA THR A 159 -10.73 -12.15 1.01
C THR A 159 -11.88 -12.97 1.57
N GLU A 160 -13.09 -12.40 1.61
CA GLU A 160 -14.28 -12.96 2.25
C GLU A 160 -14.02 -13.40 3.71
N ASP A 161 -13.08 -12.75 4.40
CA ASP A 161 -12.63 -13.06 5.76
C ASP A 161 -13.77 -13.04 6.80
N TRP A 162 -14.71 -12.08 6.66
CA TRP A 162 -15.90 -11.94 7.47
C TRP A 162 -16.83 -13.19 7.41
N ARG A 163 -16.75 -13.95 6.32
CA ARG A 163 -17.57 -15.15 6.07
C ARG A 163 -16.81 -16.44 6.36
N ARG A 164 -15.52 -16.48 5.99
CA ARG A 164 -14.66 -17.67 6.13
C ARG A 164 -14.34 -17.95 7.60
N LEU A 165 -13.98 -16.93 8.35
CA LEU A 165 -13.58 -17.00 9.76
C LEU A 165 -12.50 -18.06 10.04
N ASP A 166 -11.63 -18.29 9.07
CA ASP A 166 -10.53 -19.27 9.08
C ASP A 166 -9.27 -18.61 8.51
N ALA A 167 -8.25 -18.46 9.36
CA ALA A 167 -7.03 -17.73 8.99
C ALA A 167 -6.26 -18.42 7.85
N ASP A 168 -6.27 -19.77 7.79
CA ASP A 168 -5.57 -20.52 6.74
C ASP A 168 -6.27 -20.35 5.37
N GLU A 169 -7.59 -20.28 5.35
CA GLU A 169 -8.35 -20.04 4.11
C GLU A 169 -8.17 -18.62 3.62
N VAL A 170 -8.24 -17.64 4.51
CA VAL A 170 -8.06 -16.21 4.19
C VAL A 170 -6.64 -15.93 3.70
N GLU A 171 -5.61 -16.45 4.39
CA GLU A 171 -4.22 -16.31 3.94
C GLU A 171 -4.04 -16.91 2.55
N ARG A 172 -4.55 -18.12 2.30
CA ARG A 172 -4.46 -18.77 1.00
C ARG A 172 -5.15 -17.96 -0.09
N GLU A 173 -6.34 -17.40 0.18
CA GLU A 173 -7.04 -16.52 -0.77
C GLU A 173 -6.17 -15.34 -1.18
N ILE A 174 -5.48 -14.70 -0.22
CA ILE A 174 -4.56 -13.61 -0.49
C ILE A 174 -3.38 -14.10 -1.34
N LEU A 175 -2.69 -15.15 -0.90
CA LEU A 175 -1.45 -15.62 -1.53
C LEU A 175 -1.66 -16.11 -2.97
N ASP A 176 -2.78 -16.77 -3.25
CA ASP A 176 -3.08 -17.35 -4.55
C ASP A 176 -3.55 -16.30 -5.58
N ASN A 177 -4.12 -15.18 -5.12
CA ASN A 177 -4.81 -14.22 -6.01
C ASN A 177 -4.17 -12.84 -6.10
N VAL A 178 -3.32 -12.45 -5.12
CA VAL A 178 -2.76 -11.09 -5.04
C VAL A 178 -1.90 -10.74 -6.25
N ARG A 179 -2.06 -9.51 -6.74
CA ARG A 179 -1.31 -8.93 -7.86
C ARG A 179 -0.76 -7.56 -7.48
N ASP A 180 0.25 -7.12 -8.21
CA ASP A 180 0.78 -5.78 -8.10
C ASP A 180 -0.29 -4.72 -8.42
N GLY A 181 -0.52 -3.80 -7.48
CA GLY A 181 -1.54 -2.76 -7.56
C GLY A 181 -2.86 -3.13 -6.90
N ASP A 182 -2.98 -4.30 -6.28
CA ASP A 182 -4.22 -4.70 -5.61
C ASP A 182 -4.50 -3.88 -4.35
N ILE A 183 -5.80 -3.68 -4.15
CA ILE A 183 -6.43 -3.20 -2.93
C ILE A 183 -7.12 -4.41 -2.30
N ILE A 184 -6.61 -4.86 -1.16
CA ILE A 184 -7.07 -6.08 -0.48
C ILE A 184 -8.05 -5.70 0.62
N LEU A 185 -9.28 -6.22 0.53
CA LEU A 185 -10.32 -6.03 1.54
C LEU A 185 -10.17 -7.08 2.64
N MET A 186 -10.12 -6.58 3.86
CA MET A 186 -10.19 -7.35 5.10
C MET A 186 -11.00 -6.58 6.14
N HIS A 187 -11.27 -7.20 7.29
CA HIS A 187 -12.04 -6.60 8.38
C HIS A 187 -11.31 -6.85 9.71
N ASP A 188 -10.98 -5.78 10.44
CA ASP A 188 -10.21 -5.88 11.68
C ASP A 188 -11.00 -6.34 12.94
N PRO A 189 -12.34 -6.39 12.97
CA PRO A 189 -13.05 -7.02 14.07
C PRO A 189 -12.80 -8.52 14.25
N TYR A 190 -12.30 -9.21 13.22
CA TYR A 190 -12.10 -10.67 13.27
C TYR A 190 -10.66 -11.05 13.56
N ALA A 191 -10.42 -11.76 14.69
CA ALA A 191 -9.06 -12.22 15.04
C ALA A 191 -8.43 -13.12 13.97
N THR A 192 -9.23 -13.91 13.25
CA THR A 192 -8.78 -14.74 12.12
C THR A 192 -8.29 -13.90 10.95
N SER A 193 -8.91 -12.74 10.69
CA SER A 193 -8.47 -11.78 9.67
C SER A 193 -7.15 -11.16 10.04
N VAL A 194 -6.99 -10.75 11.31
CA VAL A 194 -5.73 -10.21 11.83
C VAL A 194 -4.59 -11.23 11.68
N GLU A 195 -4.82 -12.48 12.10
CA GLU A 195 -3.82 -13.55 11.96
C GLU A 195 -3.45 -13.79 10.50
N ALA A 196 -4.44 -13.91 9.61
CA ALA A 196 -4.22 -14.12 8.18
C ALA A 196 -3.45 -12.97 7.54
N ALA A 197 -3.79 -11.73 7.86
CA ALA A 197 -3.10 -10.54 7.34
C ALA A 197 -1.61 -10.53 7.70
N LEU A 198 -1.30 -10.76 8.98
CA LEU A 198 0.08 -10.75 9.46
C LEU A 198 0.92 -11.88 8.84
N ARG A 199 0.35 -13.07 8.66
CA ARG A 199 1.01 -14.20 7.99
C ARG A 199 1.21 -13.93 6.49
N ALA A 200 0.20 -13.41 5.81
CA ALA A 200 0.29 -13.03 4.40
C ALA A 200 1.36 -11.94 4.15
N ILE A 201 1.50 -10.96 5.06
CA ILE A 201 2.58 -9.97 5.01
C ILE A 201 3.95 -10.65 5.01
N ASP A 202 4.18 -11.56 5.95
CA ASP A 202 5.47 -12.23 6.10
C ASP A 202 5.84 -13.01 4.83
N GLU A 203 4.89 -13.74 4.25
CA GLU A 203 5.09 -14.53 3.04
C GLU A 203 5.30 -13.64 1.80
N LEU A 204 4.45 -12.64 1.59
CA LEU A 204 4.47 -11.79 0.40
C LEU A 204 5.70 -10.88 0.35
N ARG A 205 6.23 -10.45 1.49
CA ARG A 205 7.50 -9.71 1.53
C ARG A 205 8.65 -10.54 0.96
N GLY A 206 8.65 -11.84 1.21
CA GLY A 206 9.60 -12.79 0.60
C GLY A 206 9.47 -12.89 -0.91
N GLN A 207 8.28 -12.62 -1.45
CA GLN A 207 7.96 -12.62 -2.88
C GLN A 207 8.15 -11.25 -3.57
N GLY A 208 8.68 -10.25 -2.84
CA GLY A 208 9.00 -8.92 -3.36
C GLY A 208 7.83 -7.92 -3.31
N TYR A 209 6.76 -8.23 -2.59
CA TYR A 209 5.69 -7.26 -2.34
C TYR A 209 6.08 -6.23 -1.28
N ARG A 210 5.56 -5.01 -1.45
CA ARG A 210 5.63 -3.90 -0.51
C ARG A 210 4.22 -3.47 -0.17
N PHE A 211 3.96 -3.36 1.13
CA PHE A 211 2.68 -2.92 1.65
C PHE A 211 2.73 -1.42 1.89
N VAL A 212 1.75 -0.73 1.35
CA VAL A 212 1.67 0.74 1.37
C VAL A 212 0.23 1.17 1.66
N THR A 213 0.03 2.42 2.06
CA THR A 213 -1.32 2.99 2.17
C THR A 213 -1.95 3.16 0.78
N LEU A 214 -3.26 3.42 0.72
CA LEU A 214 -3.93 3.70 -0.56
C LEU A 214 -3.33 4.94 -1.25
N GLU A 215 -3.11 6.02 -0.52
CA GLU A 215 -2.49 7.22 -1.09
C GLU A 215 -1.12 6.94 -1.69
N GLU A 216 -0.30 6.18 -0.97
CA GLU A 216 1.01 5.76 -1.47
C GLU A 216 0.89 4.82 -2.67
N LEU A 217 -0.09 3.89 -2.68
CA LEU A 217 -0.32 2.99 -3.81
C LEU A 217 -0.66 3.78 -5.07
N PHE A 218 -1.59 4.73 -4.97
CA PHE A 218 -1.97 5.58 -6.09
C PHE A 218 -0.78 6.42 -6.60
N ALA A 219 -0.02 7.04 -5.69
CA ALA A 219 1.17 7.79 -6.04
C ALA A 219 2.22 6.92 -6.75
N ARG A 220 2.46 5.68 -6.28
CA ARG A 220 3.40 4.74 -6.90
C ARG A 220 2.95 4.26 -8.27
N LYS A 221 1.64 4.21 -8.51
CA LYS A 221 1.06 3.90 -9.83
C LYS A 221 0.94 5.13 -10.74
N GLY A 222 1.32 6.32 -10.26
CA GLY A 222 1.25 7.57 -11.02
C GLY A 222 -0.16 8.04 -11.30
N VAL A 223 -1.11 7.66 -10.44
CA VAL A 223 -2.53 8.04 -10.54
C VAL A 223 -2.86 9.05 -9.46
N GLU A 224 -3.40 10.19 -9.86
CA GLU A 224 -3.94 11.17 -8.93
C GLU A 224 -5.43 10.89 -8.71
N PRO A 225 -5.84 10.52 -7.47
CA PRO A 225 -7.22 10.17 -7.19
C PRO A 225 -8.10 11.41 -7.25
N ARG A 226 -9.30 11.27 -7.86
CA ARG A 226 -10.25 12.37 -8.06
C ARG A 226 -11.43 12.24 -7.10
N PRO A 227 -11.90 13.35 -6.52
CA PRO A 227 -13.12 13.37 -5.74
C PRO A 227 -14.30 12.78 -6.53
N GLY A 228 -15.23 12.15 -5.83
CA GLY A 228 -16.44 11.57 -6.43
C GLY A 228 -16.19 10.38 -7.36
N THR A 229 -14.96 9.91 -7.45
CA THR A 229 -14.60 8.76 -8.29
C THR A 229 -14.40 7.52 -7.45
N LEU A 230 -15.03 6.42 -7.83
CA LEU A 230 -14.98 5.13 -7.14
C LEU A 230 -13.99 4.20 -7.84
N TYR A 231 -12.88 3.91 -7.18
CA TYR A 231 -11.79 3.11 -7.71
C TYR A 231 -11.86 1.65 -7.24
N ILE A 232 -11.64 0.71 -8.14
CA ILE A 232 -11.41 -0.72 -7.81
C ILE A 232 -9.91 -0.96 -7.63
N ARG A 233 -9.11 -0.27 -8.43
CA ARG A 233 -7.64 -0.21 -8.42
C ARG A 233 -7.20 1.21 -8.80
N PRO A 234 -5.94 1.58 -8.64
CA PRO A 234 -5.49 2.88 -9.11
C PRO A 234 -5.78 3.18 -10.58
N ASP A 235 -5.68 2.18 -11.45
CA ASP A 235 -5.91 2.27 -12.90
C ASP A 235 -7.31 1.79 -13.35
N GLU A 236 -8.18 1.44 -12.41
CA GLU A 236 -9.53 0.92 -12.69
C GLU A 236 -10.59 1.61 -11.85
N VAL A 237 -11.56 2.22 -12.50
CA VAL A 237 -12.72 2.83 -11.85
C VAL A 237 -13.96 1.97 -12.06
N LYS A 238 -14.85 1.95 -11.05
CA LYS A 238 -16.16 1.32 -11.21
C LYS A 238 -16.96 2.15 -12.18
N SER A 239 -17.33 1.58 -13.32
CA SER A 239 -18.25 2.25 -14.25
C SER A 239 -19.61 2.41 -13.57
N SER A 240 -20.20 3.59 -13.67
CA SER A 240 -21.60 3.84 -13.32
C SER A 240 -22.51 3.22 -14.39
N SER A 241 -22.44 1.90 -14.58
CA SER A 241 -23.37 1.22 -15.46
C SER A 241 -24.48 0.60 -14.66
N ALA A 242 -25.69 1.03 -14.97
CA ALA A 242 -26.91 0.28 -14.82
C ALA A 242 -26.81 -1.06 -15.56
N ASP A 243 -26.08 -2.03 -14.97
CA ASP A 243 -26.05 -3.41 -15.43
C ASP A 243 -25.94 -4.30 -14.20
N GLN A 244 -27.08 -4.46 -13.53
CA GLN A 244 -27.45 -5.67 -12.78
C GLN A 244 -28.97 -5.87 -12.89
#